data_ca922a0081dac1945d6e44b4422f5576
#
_entry.id   ca922a0081dac1945d6e44b4422f5576
#
_cell.length_a   1.000
_cell.length_b   1.000
_cell.length_c   1.000
_cell.angle_alpha   90.00
_cell.angle_beta   90.00
_cell.angle_gamma   90.00
#
_symmetry.space_group_name_H-M   'P 1'
#
loop_
_entity.id
_entity.type
_entity.pdbx_description
1 polymer ?
#
loop_
_entity_poly.entity_id
_entity_poly.type
_entity_poly.pdbx_seq_one_letter_code
_entity_poly.pdbx_strand_id
1 'polypeptide(L)'
;EVAKVLDDVAAKFRRGNITETFVASLPKLESERGGLLEVAKVTATETFRSEDERTYGFKWFEVDAGTTITEIRVPVTYRYHLRMRDAWQLSVTNNVCIVHAPEIRPSQPPAIHTDKMEKSSDEGWARFNAEEQMAKLEKAITPTLRKFAGDGQHLDVVRENCRKTVSEFIEDWLLREGQWGDGLFRVVKVYFPGEVEPVIVEDDPERRDGN
;
A
#
# COMPACT_ATOMS: atom_id res chain seq x y z
N GLU A 1 41.12 -5.36 16.09
CA GLU A 1 40.26 -6.23 15.22
C GLU A 1 38.89 -5.59 14.94
N VAL A 2 38.19 -5.08 15.95
CA VAL A 2 36.86 -4.45 15.79
C VAL A 2 36.92 -3.22 14.87
N ALA A 3 37.94 -2.37 15.02
CA ALA A 3 38.10 -1.19 14.15
C ALA A 3 38.32 -1.56 12.67
N LYS A 4 39.02 -2.66 12.41
CA LYS A 4 39.28 -3.15 11.05
C LYS A 4 38.03 -3.74 10.38
N VAL A 5 37.15 -4.38 11.16
CA VAL A 5 35.86 -4.89 10.69
C VAL A 5 34.90 -3.72 10.38
N LEU A 6 34.89 -2.68 11.21
CA LEU A 6 34.10 -1.47 11.00
C LEU A 6 34.56 -0.70 9.75
N ASP A 7 35.86 -0.60 9.53
CA ASP A 7 36.45 0.03 8.34
C ASP A 7 36.11 -0.74 7.04
N ASP A 8 36.09 -2.08 7.11
CA ASP A 8 35.79 -2.94 5.96
C ASP A 8 34.30 -2.88 5.59
N VAL A 9 33.42 -2.83 6.59
CA VAL A 9 31.97 -2.64 6.40
C VAL A 9 31.71 -1.23 5.85
N ALA A 10 32.29 -0.19 6.44
CA ALA A 10 32.17 1.18 5.95
C ALA A 10 32.71 1.34 4.51
N ALA A 11 33.77 0.60 4.16
CA ALA A 11 34.31 0.60 2.80
C ALA A 11 33.38 -0.09 1.80
N LYS A 12 32.63 -1.13 2.19
CA LYS A 12 31.62 -1.78 1.36
C LYS A 12 30.46 -0.82 1.04
N PHE A 13 29.98 -0.08 2.04
CA PHE A 13 28.93 0.93 1.83
C PHE A 13 29.37 2.11 0.95
N ARG A 14 30.62 2.55 1.08
CA ARG A 14 31.18 3.68 0.28
C ARG A 14 31.46 3.34 -1.18
N ARG A 15 31.65 2.07 -1.54
CA ARG A 15 32.00 1.64 -2.91
C ARG A 15 30.81 1.22 -3.78
N GLY A 16 29.60 1.63 -3.46
CA GLY A 16 28.42 1.31 -4.24
C GLY A 16 27.84 -0.08 -4.01
N ASN A 17 28.35 -0.86 -3.05
CA ASN A 17 27.90 -2.22 -2.74
C ASN A 17 26.80 -2.28 -1.67
N ILE A 18 26.16 -1.16 -1.35
CA ILE A 18 25.09 -1.13 -0.33
C ILE A 18 23.89 -2.02 -0.76
N THR A 19 23.53 -2.00 -2.03
CA THR A 19 22.48 -2.88 -2.57
C THR A 19 22.83 -4.35 -2.38
N GLU A 20 24.06 -4.75 -2.74
CA GLU A 20 24.50 -6.13 -2.60
C GLU A 20 24.52 -6.56 -1.13
N THR A 21 25.00 -5.70 -0.23
CA THR A 21 25.03 -5.95 1.20
C THR A 21 23.62 -6.12 1.76
N PHE A 22 22.69 -5.24 1.37
CA PHE A 22 21.28 -5.34 1.77
C PHE A 22 20.66 -6.62 1.23
N VAL A 23 20.77 -6.89 -0.07
CA VAL A 23 20.22 -8.08 -0.72
C VAL A 23 20.78 -9.36 -0.10
N ALA A 24 22.07 -9.39 0.26
CA ALA A 24 22.68 -10.53 0.96
C ALA A 24 22.12 -10.73 2.37
N SER A 25 21.58 -9.68 3.02
CA SER A 25 20.93 -9.78 4.33
C SER A 25 19.47 -10.25 4.24
N LEU A 26 18.81 -10.11 3.08
CA LEU A 26 17.39 -10.42 2.89
C LEU A 26 17.00 -11.85 3.28
N PRO A 27 17.76 -12.92 2.96
CA PRO A 27 17.38 -14.28 3.36
C PRO A 27 17.19 -14.43 4.87
N LYS A 28 18.02 -13.76 5.68
CA LYS A 28 17.89 -13.75 7.13
C LYS A 28 16.63 -13.00 7.57
N LEU A 29 16.41 -11.81 7.00
CA LEU A 29 15.22 -10.98 7.26
C LEU A 29 13.96 -11.68 6.76
N GLU A 30 14.02 -12.37 5.61
CA GLU A 30 12.94 -13.15 5.03
C GLU A 30 12.52 -14.31 5.94
N SER A 31 13.47 -15.02 6.55
CA SER A 31 13.16 -16.12 7.48
C SER A 31 12.41 -15.62 8.72
N GLU A 32 12.70 -14.40 9.17
CA GLU A 32 12.03 -13.77 10.30
C GLU A 32 10.62 -13.25 9.95
N ARG A 33 10.35 -12.89 8.70
CA ARG A 33 9.13 -12.20 8.25
C ARG A 33 8.30 -12.98 7.22
N GLY A 34 8.63 -14.24 6.94
CA GLY A 34 7.88 -15.08 6.00
C GLY A 34 7.93 -14.59 4.53
N GLY A 35 8.96 -13.85 4.14
CA GLY A 35 9.19 -13.38 2.76
C GLY A 35 8.34 -12.18 2.34
N LEU A 36 7.50 -11.65 3.22
CA LEU A 36 6.66 -10.49 2.99
C LEU A 36 6.96 -9.41 4.04
N LEU A 37 7.15 -8.19 3.60
CA LEU A 37 7.19 -7.02 4.47
C LEU A 37 5.81 -6.33 4.42
N GLU A 38 5.00 -6.48 5.48
CA GLU A 38 3.75 -5.73 5.60
C GLU A 38 4.09 -4.25 5.82
N VAL A 39 3.61 -3.39 4.92
CA VAL A 39 4.00 -1.97 4.89
C VAL A 39 2.85 -1.02 5.21
N ALA A 40 1.60 -1.47 5.06
CA ALA A 40 0.43 -0.69 5.48
C ALA A 40 -0.76 -1.57 5.79
N LYS A 41 -1.60 -1.08 6.70
CA LYS A 41 -2.90 -1.64 7.06
C LYS A 41 -3.90 -0.50 7.17
N VAL A 42 -5.01 -0.61 6.44
CA VAL A 42 -6.10 0.38 6.46
C VAL A 42 -7.42 -0.33 6.68
N THR A 43 -8.25 0.20 7.55
CA THR A 43 -9.63 -0.28 7.74
C THR A 43 -10.59 0.82 7.30
N ALA A 44 -11.49 0.47 6.39
CA ALA A 44 -12.54 1.36 5.89
C ALA A 44 -13.90 0.65 6.00
N THR A 45 -14.97 1.43 6.08
CA THR A 45 -16.33 0.90 5.95
C THR A 45 -16.77 1.05 4.50
N GLU A 46 -16.94 -0.08 3.83
CA GLU A 46 -17.39 -0.12 2.46
C GLU A 46 -18.91 -0.22 2.37
N THR A 47 -19.48 0.50 1.41
CA THR A 47 -20.93 0.52 1.20
C THR A 47 -21.25 -0.02 -0.20
N PHE A 48 -22.07 -1.05 -0.23
CA PHE A 48 -22.59 -1.64 -1.47
C PHE A 48 -24.07 -1.33 -1.53
N ARG A 49 -24.50 -0.73 -2.65
CA ARG A 49 -25.89 -0.34 -2.87
C ARG A 49 -26.40 -0.87 -4.20
N SER A 50 -27.62 -1.37 -4.22
CA SER A 50 -28.37 -1.73 -5.41
C SER A 50 -29.72 -1.05 -5.40
N GLU A 51 -30.10 -0.49 -6.53
CA GLU A 51 -31.39 0.11 -6.78
C GLU A 51 -32.06 -0.66 -7.91
N ASP A 52 -33.32 -1.04 -7.74
CA ASP A 52 -34.14 -1.68 -8.77
C ASP A 52 -35.45 -0.92 -8.90
N GLU A 53 -35.62 -0.25 -10.03
CA GLU A 53 -36.87 0.43 -10.39
C GLU A 53 -37.70 -0.53 -11.22
N ARG A 54 -38.95 -0.75 -10.82
CA ARG A 54 -39.90 -1.56 -11.59
C ARG A 54 -41.15 -0.80 -11.92
N THR A 55 -41.41 -0.79 -13.20
CA THR A 55 -42.67 -0.27 -13.77
C THR A 55 -43.47 -1.46 -14.29
N TYR A 56 -44.70 -1.65 -13.84
CA TYR A 56 -45.61 -2.63 -14.39
C TYR A 56 -46.51 -1.96 -15.43
N GLY A 57 -46.29 -2.32 -16.69
CA GLY A 57 -47.12 -1.90 -17.79
C GLY A 57 -48.32 -2.84 -17.99
N PHE A 58 -49.53 -2.32 -17.92
CA PHE A 58 -50.73 -2.96 -18.45
C PHE A 58 -51.09 -2.32 -19.79
N LYS A 59 -51.83 -3.02 -20.65
CA LYS A 59 -52.16 -2.55 -22.02
C LYS A 59 -52.66 -1.10 -22.12
N TRP A 60 -53.02 -0.49 -21.00
CA TRP A 60 -53.69 0.81 -20.97
C TRP A 60 -53.09 1.82 -19.97
N PHE A 61 -52.21 1.35 -19.05
CA PHE A 61 -51.56 2.23 -18.07
C PHE A 61 -50.30 1.57 -17.48
N GLU A 62 -49.35 2.40 -17.15
CA GLU A 62 -48.13 2.01 -16.41
C GLU A 62 -48.33 2.33 -14.91
N VAL A 63 -48.00 1.40 -14.06
CA VAL A 63 -47.97 1.60 -12.60
C VAL A 63 -46.56 1.54 -12.13
N ASP A 64 -46.11 2.62 -11.55
CA ASP A 64 -44.83 2.64 -10.81
C ASP A 64 -44.96 1.78 -9.56
N ALA A 65 -44.21 0.69 -9.51
CA ALA A 65 -44.21 -0.24 -8.36
C ALA A 65 -43.26 0.22 -7.23
N GLY A 66 -42.59 1.34 -7.43
CA GLY A 66 -41.61 1.90 -6.51
C GLY A 66 -40.21 1.33 -6.71
N THR A 67 -39.27 1.96 -6.04
CA THR A 67 -37.85 1.60 -6.06
C THR A 67 -37.53 0.77 -4.85
N THR A 68 -36.89 -0.39 -5.05
CA THR A 68 -36.31 -1.17 -3.94
C THR A 68 -34.84 -0.80 -3.82
N ILE A 69 -34.44 -0.30 -2.64
CA ILE A 69 -33.06 0.04 -2.33
C ILE A 69 -32.53 -1.00 -1.36
N THR A 70 -31.45 -1.63 -1.73
CA THR A 70 -30.75 -2.61 -0.87
C THR A 70 -29.33 -2.11 -0.62
N GLU A 71 -28.93 -2.07 0.64
CA GLU A 71 -27.60 -1.57 1.05
C GLU A 71 -26.93 -2.52 2.01
N ILE A 72 -25.63 -2.74 1.82
CA ILE A 72 -24.75 -3.45 2.74
C ILE A 72 -23.60 -2.53 3.11
N ARG A 73 -23.42 -2.33 4.41
CA ARG A 73 -22.23 -1.65 4.97
C ARG A 73 -21.39 -2.66 5.72
N VAL A 74 -20.11 -2.72 5.43
CA VAL A 74 -19.21 -3.67 6.07
C VAL A 74 -17.83 -3.07 6.28
N PRO A 75 -17.26 -3.16 7.49
CA PRO A 75 -15.86 -2.80 7.71
C PRO A 75 -14.94 -3.81 7.03
N VAL A 76 -13.93 -3.30 6.34
CA VAL A 76 -12.95 -4.09 5.59
C VAL A 76 -11.55 -3.64 5.95
N THR A 77 -10.67 -4.59 6.21
CA THR A 77 -9.26 -4.31 6.43
C THR A 77 -8.45 -4.70 5.20
N TYR A 78 -7.83 -3.71 4.60
CA TYR A 78 -6.86 -3.84 3.53
C TYR A 78 -5.45 -3.89 4.12
N ARG A 79 -4.62 -4.83 3.65
CA ARG A 79 -3.21 -4.94 4.00
C ARG A 79 -2.38 -4.86 2.75
N TYR A 80 -1.24 -4.20 2.87
CA TYR A 80 -0.30 -4.03 1.75
C TYR A 80 1.08 -4.52 2.16
N HIS A 81 1.77 -5.14 1.22
CA HIS A 81 3.08 -5.73 1.45
C HIS A 81 4.02 -5.51 0.27
N LEU A 82 5.32 -5.59 0.54
CA LEU A 82 6.37 -5.78 -0.43
C LEU A 82 6.84 -7.23 -0.36
N ARG A 83 7.21 -7.80 -1.50
CA ARG A 83 7.90 -9.09 -1.53
C ARG A 83 9.38 -8.85 -1.34
N MET A 84 9.98 -9.48 -0.37
CA MET A 84 11.41 -9.28 -0.06
C MET A 84 12.33 -9.80 -1.17
N ARG A 85 11.85 -10.76 -1.99
CA ARG A 85 12.57 -11.31 -3.14
C ARG A 85 12.54 -10.44 -4.39
N ASP A 86 11.64 -9.45 -4.43
CA ASP A 86 11.58 -8.54 -5.57
C ASP A 86 12.83 -7.62 -5.56
N ALA A 87 13.08 -6.95 -6.69
CA ALA A 87 14.29 -6.15 -6.84
C ALA A 87 14.29 -4.93 -5.90
N TRP A 88 15.33 -4.82 -5.10
CA TRP A 88 15.68 -3.66 -4.30
C TRP A 88 16.91 -3.00 -4.88
N GLN A 89 16.95 -1.69 -4.86
CA GLN A 89 18.14 -0.92 -5.22
C GLN A 89 18.37 0.17 -4.16
N LEU A 90 19.58 0.18 -3.62
CA LEU A 90 20.01 1.16 -2.64
C LEU A 90 21.20 1.93 -3.18
N SER A 91 21.23 3.22 -2.96
CA SER A 91 22.36 4.08 -3.29
C SER A 91 22.62 5.09 -2.18
N VAL A 92 23.78 5.72 -2.20
CA VAL A 92 24.20 6.68 -1.18
C VAL A 92 24.62 7.96 -1.84
N THR A 93 24.02 9.06 -1.42
CA THR A 93 24.38 10.41 -1.86
C THR A 93 24.32 11.36 -0.67
N ASN A 94 25.43 12.03 -0.36
CA ASN A 94 25.50 13.07 0.69
C ASN A 94 24.94 12.61 2.06
N ASN A 95 25.32 11.41 2.52
CA ASN A 95 24.83 10.79 3.77
C ASN A 95 23.33 10.45 3.78
N VAL A 96 22.67 10.47 2.62
CA VAL A 96 21.30 10.02 2.41
C VAL A 96 21.33 8.63 1.79
N CYS A 97 20.62 7.69 2.39
CA CYS A 97 20.34 6.40 1.79
C CYS A 97 19.10 6.52 0.89
N ILE A 98 19.28 6.35 -0.40
CA ILE A 98 18.20 6.36 -1.39
C ILE A 98 17.83 4.90 -1.66
N VAL A 99 16.54 4.60 -1.53
CA VAL A 99 15.99 3.24 -1.66
C VAL A 99 14.93 3.23 -2.75
N HIS A 100 15.16 2.48 -3.82
CA HIS A 100 14.12 2.08 -4.75
C HIS A 100 13.54 0.76 -4.28
N ALA A 101 12.38 0.85 -3.65
CA ALA A 101 11.67 -0.30 -3.11
C ALA A 101 10.84 -1.00 -4.19
N PRO A 102 10.52 -2.31 -4.01
CA PRO A 102 9.61 -3.02 -4.89
C PRO A 102 8.19 -2.43 -4.93
N GLU A 103 7.39 -2.95 -5.85
CA GLU A 103 5.99 -2.60 -6.00
C GLU A 103 5.16 -2.94 -4.75
N ILE A 104 4.33 -1.98 -4.31
CA ILE A 104 3.35 -2.19 -3.25
C ILE A 104 2.23 -3.09 -3.78
N ARG A 105 1.95 -4.18 -3.07
CA ARG A 105 0.93 -5.17 -3.46
C ARG A 105 -0.12 -5.35 -2.37
N PRO A 106 -1.41 -5.40 -2.74
CA PRO A 106 -2.45 -5.74 -1.78
C PRO A 106 -2.38 -7.21 -1.39
N SER A 107 -2.58 -7.50 -0.11
CA SER A 107 -2.80 -8.86 0.37
C SER A 107 -4.24 -9.27 0.08
N GLN A 108 -4.40 -10.36 -0.66
CA GLN A 108 -5.70 -10.82 -1.17
C GLN A 108 -6.13 -12.12 -0.51
N PRO A 109 -7.42 -12.30 -0.21
CA PRO A 109 -8.49 -11.31 -0.23
C PRO A 109 -8.38 -10.31 0.94
N PRO A 110 -8.97 -9.10 0.86
CA PRO A 110 -9.12 -8.23 2.02
C PRO A 110 -9.90 -8.91 3.15
N ALA A 111 -9.62 -8.54 4.41
CA ALA A 111 -10.32 -9.10 5.56
C ALA A 111 -11.67 -8.39 5.75
N ILE A 112 -12.76 -9.12 5.57
CA ILE A 112 -14.13 -8.62 5.71
C ILE A 112 -14.61 -8.93 7.13
N HIS A 113 -15.03 -7.90 7.88
CA HIS A 113 -15.56 -8.04 9.24
C HIS A 113 -17.06 -8.32 9.19
N THR A 114 -17.42 -9.57 8.89
CA THR A 114 -18.83 -9.98 8.71
C THR A 114 -19.66 -9.90 9.98
N ASP A 115 -19.03 -9.96 11.15
CA ASP A 115 -19.63 -9.74 12.46
C ASP A 115 -20.16 -8.32 12.68
N LYS A 116 -19.65 -7.36 11.88
CA LYS A 116 -20.05 -5.95 11.90
C LYS A 116 -20.75 -5.52 10.61
N MET A 117 -21.19 -6.47 9.82
CA MET A 117 -21.92 -6.21 8.59
C MET A 117 -23.34 -5.74 8.90
N GLU A 118 -23.70 -4.59 8.38
CA GLU A 118 -25.05 -4.05 8.45
C GLU A 118 -25.73 -4.23 7.10
N LYS A 119 -26.97 -4.70 7.12
CA LYS A 119 -27.80 -4.90 5.95
C LYS A 119 -29.10 -4.14 6.11
N SER A 120 -29.47 -3.35 5.14
CA SER A 120 -30.75 -2.65 5.09
C SER A 120 -31.40 -2.82 3.74
N SER A 121 -32.73 -2.90 3.72
CA SER A 121 -33.52 -2.81 2.51
C SER A 121 -34.69 -1.86 2.77
N ASP A 122 -34.87 -0.93 1.85
CA ASP A 122 -36.06 -0.10 1.78
C ASP A 122 -36.88 -0.58 0.59
N GLU A 123 -38.05 -1.13 0.88
CA GLU A 123 -38.89 -1.76 -0.13
C GLU A 123 -40.04 -0.80 -0.51
N GLY A 124 -40.20 -0.57 -1.79
CA GLY A 124 -41.39 0.06 -2.32
C GLY A 124 -42.67 -0.74 -1.95
N TRP A 125 -43.83 -0.19 -2.17
CA TRP A 125 -45.12 -0.79 -1.79
C TRP A 125 -45.39 -2.21 -2.36
N ALA A 126 -44.67 -2.62 -3.39
CA ALA A 126 -44.86 -3.90 -4.08
C ALA A 126 -43.92 -5.05 -3.62
N ARG A 127 -43.04 -4.85 -2.64
CA ARG A 127 -42.18 -5.87 -1.96
C ARG A 127 -41.53 -6.93 -2.86
N PHE A 128 -40.96 -6.56 -3.97
CA PHE A 128 -40.36 -7.53 -4.88
C PHE A 128 -38.81 -7.52 -4.79
N ASN A 129 -38.21 -8.71 -4.69
CA ASN A 129 -36.79 -9.01 -4.91
C ASN A 129 -35.75 -8.46 -3.91
N ALA A 130 -36.09 -7.93 -2.74
CA ALA A 130 -35.08 -7.49 -1.76
C ALA A 130 -34.10 -8.61 -1.38
N GLU A 131 -34.61 -9.83 -1.15
CA GLU A 131 -33.75 -11.00 -0.83
C GLU A 131 -32.82 -11.39 -1.98
N GLU A 132 -33.32 -11.37 -3.23
CA GLU A 132 -32.52 -11.69 -4.40
C GLU A 132 -31.43 -10.64 -4.63
N GLN A 133 -31.75 -9.36 -4.47
CA GLN A 133 -30.80 -8.27 -4.57
C GLN A 133 -29.75 -8.33 -3.47
N MET A 134 -30.17 -8.58 -2.23
CA MET A 134 -29.26 -8.79 -1.10
C MET A 134 -28.28 -9.92 -1.41
N ALA A 135 -28.75 -11.06 -1.89
CA ALA A 135 -27.91 -12.19 -2.25
C ALA A 135 -26.93 -11.87 -3.41
N LYS A 136 -27.33 -11.04 -4.37
CA LYS A 136 -26.47 -10.56 -5.44
C LYS A 136 -25.38 -9.63 -4.89
N LEU A 137 -25.74 -8.68 -4.03
CA LEU A 137 -24.78 -7.79 -3.38
C LEU A 137 -23.75 -8.57 -2.56
N GLU A 138 -24.19 -9.52 -1.74
CA GLU A 138 -23.29 -10.35 -0.94
C GLU A 138 -22.28 -11.12 -1.80
N LYS A 139 -22.70 -11.68 -2.93
CA LYS A 139 -21.82 -12.36 -3.88
C LYS A 139 -20.83 -11.39 -4.54
N ALA A 140 -21.19 -10.14 -4.71
CA ALA A 140 -20.38 -9.12 -5.36
C ALA A 140 -19.32 -8.52 -4.40
N ILE A 141 -19.46 -8.65 -3.08
CA ILE A 141 -18.57 -8.02 -2.09
C ILE A 141 -17.11 -8.41 -2.34
N THR A 142 -16.79 -9.69 -2.25
CA THR A 142 -15.38 -10.15 -2.34
C THR A 142 -14.69 -9.78 -3.65
N PRO A 143 -15.29 -10.00 -4.84
CA PRO A 143 -14.65 -9.62 -6.10
C PRO A 143 -14.49 -8.09 -6.24
N THR A 144 -15.45 -7.31 -5.76
CA THR A 144 -15.36 -5.85 -5.78
C THR A 144 -14.25 -5.34 -4.87
N LEU A 145 -14.15 -5.85 -3.64
CA LEU A 145 -13.11 -5.48 -2.70
C LEU A 145 -11.70 -5.88 -3.18
N ARG A 146 -11.57 -7.02 -3.88
CA ARG A 146 -10.30 -7.39 -4.52
C ARG A 146 -9.87 -6.35 -5.55
N LYS A 147 -10.82 -5.86 -6.35
CA LYS A 147 -10.54 -4.82 -7.33
C LYS A 147 -10.14 -3.51 -6.65
N PHE A 148 -10.89 -3.07 -5.64
CA PHE A 148 -10.59 -1.85 -4.89
C PHE A 148 -9.20 -1.88 -4.26
N ALA A 149 -8.82 -2.98 -3.62
CA ALA A 149 -7.49 -3.11 -3.01
C ALA A 149 -6.33 -2.88 -3.99
N GLY A 150 -6.51 -3.22 -5.27
CA GLY A 150 -5.51 -3.03 -6.32
C GLY A 150 -5.67 -1.74 -7.13
N ASP A 151 -6.68 -0.92 -6.85
CA ASP A 151 -6.91 0.34 -7.56
C ASP A 151 -5.82 1.37 -7.21
N GLY A 152 -5.36 2.10 -8.22
CA GLY A 152 -4.36 3.15 -8.06
C GLY A 152 -4.72 4.19 -7.01
N GLN A 153 -5.99 4.60 -6.94
CA GLN A 153 -6.46 5.57 -5.94
C GLN A 153 -6.27 5.05 -4.50
N HIS A 154 -6.56 3.78 -4.24
CA HIS A 154 -6.34 3.18 -2.92
C HIS A 154 -4.86 3.03 -2.60
N LEU A 155 -4.05 2.68 -3.59
CA LEU A 155 -2.59 2.61 -3.44
C LEU A 155 -1.98 3.99 -3.14
N ASP A 156 -2.46 5.04 -3.76
CA ASP A 156 -1.97 6.41 -3.52
C ASP A 156 -2.24 6.87 -2.08
N VAL A 157 -3.41 6.54 -1.52
CA VAL A 157 -3.76 6.86 -0.13
C VAL A 157 -2.81 6.18 0.87
N VAL A 158 -2.39 4.95 0.61
CA VAL A 158 -1.53 4.19 1.53
C VAL A 158 -0.03 4.39 1.27
N ARG A 159 0.34 4.97 0.15
CA ARG A 159 1.73 5.09 -0.33
C ARG A 159 2.66 5.74 0.69
N GLU A 160 2.22 6.82 1.33
CA GLU A 160 3.03 7.52 2.34
C GLU A 160 3.23 6.68 3.61
N ASN A 161 2.22 5.94 4.04
CA ASN A 161 2.36 4.99 5.15
C ASN A 161 3.34 3.87 4.79
N CYS A 162 3.26 3.36 3.55
CA CYS A 162 4.21 2.37 3.05
C CYS A 162 5.64 2.93 3.04
N ARG A 163 5.82 4.17 2.57
CA ARG A 163 7.11 4.87 2.54
C ARG A 163 7.73 4.95 3.92
N LYS A 164 6.93 5.39 4.90
CA LYS A 164 7.38 5.48 6.30
C LYS A 164 7.82 4.13 6.83
N THR A 165 7.01 3.08 6.65
CA THR A 165 7.34 1.73 7.14
C THR A 165 8.59 1.17 6.48
N VAL A 166 8.78 1.41 5.16
CA VAL A 166 10.00 0.99 4.46
C VAL A 166 11.21 1.78 4.96
N SER A 167 11.06 3.09 5.18
CA SER A 167 12.14 3.91 5.75
C SER A 167 12.58 3.37 7.11
N GLU A 168 11.63 3.14 8.04
CA GLU A 168 11.90 2.57 9.36
C GLU A 168 12.58 1.18 9.27
N PHE A 169 12.14 0.35 8.34
CA PHE A 169 12.74 -0.97 8.11
C PHE A 169 14.21 -0.88 7.65
N ILE A 170 14.52 0.05 6.76
CA ILE A 170 15.89 0.28 6.29
C ILE A 170 16.75 0.93 7.37
N GLU A 171 16.20 1.87 8.14
CA GLU A 171 16.87 2.49 9.28
C GLU A 171 17.26 1.44 10.34
N ASP A 172 16.34 0.54 10.69
CA ASP A 172 16.59 -0.57 11.60
C ASP A 172 17.70 -1.50 11.08
N TRP A 173 17.72 -1.77 9.77
CA TRP A 173 18.77 -2.54 9.15
C TRP A 173 20.12 -1.82 9.24
N LEU A 174 20.17 -0.54 8.89
CA LEU A 174 21.39 0.29 8.97
C LEU A 174 21.92 0.39 10.40
N LEU A 175 21.03 0.48 11.41
CA LEU A 175 21.41 0.45 12.82
C LEU A 175 22.08 -0.87 13.19
N ARG A 176 21.52 -2.00 12.78
CA ARG A 176 22.10 -3.33 13.04
C ARG A 176 23.46 -3.52 12.40
N GLU A 177 23.67 -2.91 11.24
CA GLU A 177 24.97 -2.91 10.55
C GLU A 177 25.93 -1.83 11.08
N GLY A 178 25.54 -1.05 12.09
CA GLY A 178 26.35 0.03 12.68
C GLY A 178 26.59 1.22 11.76
N GLN A 179 25.69 1.45 10.80
CA GLN A 179 25.82 2.48 9.77
C GLN A 179 24.87 3.68 9.97
N TRP A 180 23.99 3.63 10.97
CA TRP A 180 23.05 4.72 11.28
C TRP A 180 23.59 5.66 12.36
N GLY A 181 23.39 6.97 12.18
CA GLY A 181 23.72 7.99 13.18
C GLY A 181 25.01 8.76 12.88
N ASP A 182 25.91 8.87 13.86
CA ASP A 182 27.03 9.83 13.86
C ASP A 182 28.08 9.67 12.74
N GLY A 183 27.99 8.63 11.93
CA GLY A 183 29.01 8.37 10.92
C GLY A 183 28.57 8.50 9.47
N LEU A 184 27.48 7.88 9.04
CA LEU A 184 27.23 7.65 7.62
C LEU A 184 25.84 8.05 7.15
N PHE A 185 24.76 7.63 7.80
CA PHE A 185 23.41 7.89 7.34
C PHE A 185 22.58 8.61 8.40
N ARG A 186 21.85 9.64 7.96
CA ARG A 186 20.92 10.40 8.81
C ARG A 186 19.51 10.47 8.23
N VAL A 187 19.37 10.11 6.96
CA VAL A 187 18.11 10.18 6.23
C VAL A 187 17.99 8.99 5.29
N VAL A 188 16.83 8.35 5.28
CA VAL A 188 16.43 7.38 4.26
C VAL A 188 15.36 8.01 3.39
N LYS A 189 15.54 7.98 2.08
CA LYS A 189 14.54 8.38 1.10
C LYS A 189 14.10 7.15 0.32
N VAL A 190 12.80 6.89 0.28
CA VAL A 190 12.23 5.72 -0.37
C VAL A 190 11.41 6.16 -1.58
N TYR A 191 11.62 5.49 -2.69
CA TYR A 191 10.86 5.66 -3.93
C TYR A 191 10.26 4.33 -4.36
N PHE A 192 9.03 4.39 -4.82
CA PHE A 192 8.32 3.25 -5.40
C PHE A 192 8.32 3.32 -6.93
N PRO A 193 8.05 2.22 -7.64
CA PRO A 193 7.98 2.24 -9.10
C PRO A 193 7.03 3.33 -9.64
N GLY A 194 7.51 4.05 -10.65
CA GLY A 194 6.79 5.18 -11.25
C GLY A 194 7.01 6.54 -10.59
N GLU A 195 7.74 6.60 -9.48
CA GLU A 195 8.12 7.87 -8.86
C GLU A 195 9.45 8.38 -9.44
N VAL A 196 9.55 9.70 -9.56
CA VAL A 196 10.75 10.37 -10.06
C VAL A 196 11.53 10.91 -8.87
N GLU A 197 12.81 10.58 -8.79
CA GLU A 197 13.71 11.27 -7.86
C GLU A 197 13.74 12.76 -8.20
N PRO A 198 13.50 13.66 -7.23
CA PRO A 198 13.77 15.07 -7.48
C PRO A 198 15.26 15.24 -7.77
N VAL A 199 15.58 15.81 -8.91
CA VAL A 199 16.94 16.19 -9.27
C VAL A 199 17.40 17.19 -8.22
N ILE A 200 18.33 16.77 -7.34
CA ILE A 200 19.01 17.71 -6.45
C ILE A 200 19.93 18.54 -7.35
N VAL A 201 19.45 19.69 -7.79
CA VAL A 201 20.32 20.68 -8.42
C VAL A 201 21.25 21.15 -7.29
N GLU A 202 22.48 20.71 -7.31
CA GLU A 202 23.52 21.34 -6.49
C GLU A 202 23.51 22.83 -6.81
N ASP A 203 23.22 23.64 -5.81
CA ASP A 203 23.32 25.11 -5.92
C ASP A 203 24.80 25.42 -6.18
N ASP A 204 25.13 25.72 -7.44
CA ASP A 204 26.48 26.05 -7.88
C ASP A 204 26.88 27.38 -7.23
N PRO A 205 27.78 27.36 -6.23
CA PRO A 205 28.18 28.58 -5.52
C PRO A 205 28.90 29.60 -6.43
N GLU A 206 29.34 29.22 -7.64
CA GLU A 206 30.05 30.12 -8.55
C GLU A 206 29.13 31.08 -9.31
N ARG A 207 27.81 30.97 -9.17
CA ARG A 207 26.87 31.87 -9.86
C ARG A 207 26.56 33.19 -9.13
N ARG A 208 27.16 33.43 -7.96
CA ARG A 208 26.89 34.65 -7.15
C ARG A 208 27.83 35.82 -7.36
N ASP A 209 28.90 35.66 -8.14
CA ASP A 209 29.89 36.75 -8.35
C ASP A 209 29.89 37.29 -9.76
N GLY A 210 28.72 37.55 -10.32
CA GLY A 210 28.58 38.16 -11.64
C GLY A 210 27.53 39.26 -11.71
N ASN A 211 27.70 40.33 -10.91
CA ASN A 211 27.13 41.64 -11.25
C ASN A 211 27.78 42.77 -10.42
#